data_b3c8da00212731ff48c7a0fb4d385b60
#
_entry.id   b3c8da00212731ff48c7a0fb4d385b60
#
_cell.length_a   1.000
_cell.length_b   1.000
_cell.length_c   1.000
_cell.angle_alpha   90.00
_cell.angle_beta   90.00
_cell.angle_gamma   90.00
#
_symmetry.space_group_name_H-M   'P 1'
#
loop_
_entity.id
_entity.type
_entity.pdbx_description
1 polymer ?
#
loop_
_entity_poly.entity_id
_entity_poly.type
_entity_poly.pdbx_seq_one_letter_code
_entity_poly.pdbx_strand_id
1 'polypeptide(L)'
;MEGVGPIPIGRARELCGGDADWMRVLTHPETGMVLSVGRTRYAPPAALRRLVKWRADRCMGPGCGMPASRCEVDHTISWEDGGDTALENLAPLCKGHHQVKHHGGWHLRQIPDSGGAVEWTSPAGRRYQV
;
A
#
# COMPACT_ATOMS: atom_id res chain seq x y z
N MET A 1 3.07 10.21 19.03
CA MET A 1 3.58 10.49 20.40
C MET A 1 4.71 9.50 20.68
N GLU A 2 5.91 10.00 20.68
CA GLU A 2 7.06 9.17 21.05
C GLU A 2 7.02 8.86 22.54
N GLY A 3 7.27 7.61 22.94
CA GLY A 3 7.37 7.18 24.32
C GLY A 3 6.06 6.88 25.06
N VAL A 4 4.92 6.87 24.37
CA VAL A 4 3.63 6.52 24.98
C VAL A 4 3.15 5.19 24.37
N GLY A 5 2.85 4.23 25.25
CA GLY A 5 2.25 2.95 24.84
C GLY A 5 0.82 3.11 24.31
N PRO A 6 0.18 2.01 23.85
CA PRO A 6 -1.19 2.04 23.36
C PRO A 6 -2.14 2.62 24.39
N ILE A 7 -2.95 3.59 23.99
CA ILE A 7 -4.01 4.17 24.82
C ILE A 7 -5.38 3.61 24.43
N PRO A 8 -6.26 3.31 25.37
CA PRO A 8 -7.64 2.93 25.08
C PRO A 8 -8.32 4.01 24.20
N ILE A 9 -9.11 3.60 23.22
CA ILE A 9 -9.72 4.52 22.25
C ILE A 9 -10.62 5.58 22.92
N GLY A 10 -11.28 5.24 24.02
CA GLY A 10 -12.07 6.20 24.81
C GLY A 10 -11.20 7.32 25.35
N ARG A 11 -10.03 6.98 25.90
CA ARG A 11 -9.09 7.97 26.45
C ARG A 11 -8.47 8.83 25.35
N ALA A 12 -8.16 8.23 24.20
CA ALA A 12 -7.67 8.97 23.05
C ALA A 12 -8.68 10.02 22.58
N ARG A 13 -9.98 9.66 22.51
CA ARG A 13 -11.06 10.58 22.15
C ARG A 13 -11.20 11.74 23.14
N GLU A 14 -11.11 11.48 24.43
CA GLU A 14 -11.11 12.51 25.47
C GLU A 14 -9.95 13.49 25.30
N LEU A 15 -8.74 12.98 25.05
CA LEU A 15 -7.53 13.78 24.89
C LEU A 15 -7.54 14.66 23.64
N CYS A 16 -8.22 14.21 22.59
CA CYS A 16 -8.31 14.94 21.31
C CYS A 16 -9.53 15.87 21.23
N GLY A 17 -10.26 16.06 22.33
CA GLY A 17 -11.33 17.05 22.41
C GLY A 17 -12.55 16.80 21.52
N GLY A 18 -12.71 15.58 21.00
CA GLY A 18 -13.84 15.24 20.15
C GLY A 18 -13.77 15.81 18.73
N ASP A 19 -12.59 16.16 18.26
CA ASP A 19 -12.36 16.67 16.91
C ASP A 19 -12.86 15.69 15.84
N ALA A 20 -13.61 16.18 14.84
CA ALA A 20 -14.27 15.36 13.82
C ALA A 20 -13.28 14.81 12.77
N ASP A 21 -12.07 15.32 12.71
CA ASP A 21 -11.05 14.98 11.72
C ASP A 21 -10.14 13.81 12.17
N TRP A 22 -10.75 12.72 12.62
CA TRP A 22 -10.02 11.52 12.96
C TRP A 22 -9.64 10.72 11.71
N MET A 23 -8.34 10.53 11.50
CA MET A 23 -7.84 9.60 10.52
C MET A 23 -7.72 8.21 11.14
N ARG A 24 -8.44 7.23 10.58
CA ARG A 24 -8.29 5.84 10.97
C ARG A 24 -6.97 5.30 10.43
N VAL A 25 -6.11 4.82 11.32
CA VAL A 25 -4.82 4.21 10.98
C VAL A 25 -4.79 2.81 11.57
N LEU A 26 -4.62 1.80 10.70
CA LEU A 26 -4.35 0.44 11.14
C LEU A 26 -2.85 0.26 11.36
N THR A 27 -2.48 -0.17 12.56
CA THR A 27 -1.07 -0.42 12.91
C THR A 27 -0.84 -1.88 13.29
N HIS A 28 0.40 -2.34 13.08
CA HIS A 28 0.81 -3.65 13.57
C HIS A 28 0.83 -3.66 15.10
N PRO A 29 0.22 -4.65 15.78
CA PRO A 29 0.02 -4.61 17.23
C PRO A 29 1.32 -4.60 18.04
N GLU A 30 2.39 -5.24 17.54
CA GLU A 30 3.66 -5.35 18.25
C GLU A 30 4.63 -4.21 17.92
N THR A 31 4.66 -3.77 16.65
CA THR A 31 5.66 -2.80 16.18
C THR A 31 5.13 -1.37 16.07
N GLY A 32 3.81 -1.17 16.06
CA GLY A 32 3.18 0.13 15.80
C GLY A 32 3.34 0.63 14.37
N MET A 33 3.86 -0.20 13.46
CA MET A 33 4.01 0.20 12.05
C MET A 33 2.66 0.44 11.39
N VAL A 34 2.56 1.50 10.60
CA VAL A 34 1.34 1.83 9.86
C VAL A 34 1.15 0.83 8.73
N LEU A 35 0.04 0.09 8.76
CA LEU A 35 -0.33 -0.89 7.75
C LEU A 35 -1.38 -0.37 6.77
N SER A 36 -2.25 0.54 7.21
CA SER A 36 -3.31 1.11 6.39
C SER A 36 -3.76 2.47 6.91
N VAL A 37 -4.06 3.36 6.00
CA VAL A 37 -4.77 4.63 6.25
C VAL A 37 -6.14 4.64 5.55
N GLY A 38 -6.55 3.52 5.00
CA GLY A 38 -7.85 3.33 4.35
C GLY A 38 -8.08 4.28 3.19
N ARG A 39 -9.29 4.82 3.10
CA ARG A 39 -9.72 5.77 2.07
C ARG A 39 -9.59 7.23 2.49
N THR A 40 -9.07 7.53 3.66
CA THR A 40 -8.92 8.90 4.13
C THR A 40 -7.72 9.61 3.50
N ARG A 41 -6.78 8.88 2.95
CA ARG A 41 -5.57 9.43 2.38
C ARG A 41 -5.11 8.68 1.14
N TYR A 42 -5.02 9.38 0.01
CA TYR A 42 -4.51 8.83 -1.25
C TYR A 42 -3.00 8.52 -1.16
N ALA A 43 -2.20 9.51 -0.78
CA ALA A 43 -0.76 9.32 -0.68
C ALA A 43 -0.37 8.50 0.55
N PRO A 44 0.34 7.37 0.39
CA PRO A 44 0.78 6.58 1.53
C PRO A 44 1.80 7.36 2.38
N PRO A 45 1.72 7.26 3.72
CA PRO A 45 2.72 7.82 4.62
C PRO A 45 4.13 7.28 4.33
N ALA A 46 5.16 8.03 4.69
CA ALA A 46 6.55 7.67 4.44
C ALA A 46 6.93 6.29 5.03
N ALA A 47 6.45 5.98 6.23
CA ALA A 47 6.69 4.68 6.87
C ALA A 47 6.07 3.53 6.08
N LEU A 48 4.84 3.69 5.58
CA LEU A 48 4.16 2.70 4.76
C LEU A 48 4.86 2.51 3.41
N ARG A 49 5.31 3.60 2.76
CA ARG A 49 6.10 3.51 1.52
C ARG A 49 7.40 2.74 1.71
N ARG A 50 8.11 2.98 2.82
CA ARG A 50 9.34 2.24 3.14
C ARG A 50 9.06 0.76 3.33
N LEU A 51 8.02 0.42 4.08
CA LEU A 51 7.63 -0.97 4.32
C LEU A 51 7.29 -1.70 3.02
N VAL A 52 6.53 -1.08 2.13
CA VAL A 52 6.19 -1.64 0.81
C VAL A 52 7.45 -1.91 -0.01
N LYS A 53 8.39 -0.96 -0.04
CA LYS A 53 9.65 -1.12 -0.79
C LYS A 53 10.59 -2.17 -0.17
N TRP A 54 10.61 -2.29 1.14
CA TRP A 54 11.40 -3.34 1.80
C TRP A 54 10.85 -4.74 1.55
N ARG A 55 9.54 -4.88 1.63
CA ARG A 55 8.87 -6.15 1.40
C ARG A 55 9.14 -6.73 0.02
N ALA A 56 9.17 -5.88 -1.00
CA ALA A 56 9.25 -6.30 -2.39
C ALA A 56 10.67 -6.29 -2.99
N ASP A 57 11.60 -5.54 -2.42
CA ASP A 57 12.98 -5.27 -2.84
C ASP A 57 13.17 -4.71 -4.26
N ARG A 58 12.28 -5.00 -5.19
CA ARG A 58 12.30 -4.59 -6.60
C ARG A 58 10.91 -4.28 -7.14
N CYS A 59 10.86 -3.80 -8.38
CA CYS A 59 9.63 -3.59 -9.12
C CYS A 59 8.83 -4.89 -9.22
N MET A 60 7.54 -4.80 -8.92
CA MET A 60 6.60 -5.93 -9.01
C MET A 60 5.99 -6.11 -10.41
N GLY A 61 6.67 -5.59 -11.44
CA GLY A 61 6.35 -5.88 -12.84
C GLY A 61 6.97 -7.19 -13.31
N PRO A 62 6.31 -7.95 -14.20
CA PRO A 62 6.82 -9.24 -14.69
C PRO A 62 8.22 -9.11 -15.30
N GLY A 63 9.15 -9.93 -14.83
CA GLY A 63 10.54 -9.96 -15.32
C GLY A 63 11.38 -8.71 -15.05
N CYS A 64 10.93 -7.80 -14.19
CA CYS A 64 11.63 -6.54 -13.93
C CYS A 64 12.63 -6.66 -12.78
N GLY A 65 13.88 -6.27 -13.04
CA GLY A 65 14.94 -6.20 -12.03
C GLY A 65 15.18 -4.81 -11.42
N MET A 66 14.31 -3.81 -11.69
CA MET A 66 14.48 -2.45 -11.17
C MET A 66 14.38 -2.44 -9.64
N PRO A 67 15.41 -1.96 -8.91
CA PRO A 67 15.35 -1.90 -7.45
C PRO A 67 14.14 -1.07 -6.94
N ALA A 68 13.51 -1.52 -5.86
CA ALA A 68 12.35 -0.84 -5.27
C ALA A 68 12.65 0.61 -4.85
N SER A 69 13.90 0.93 -4.51
CA SER A 69 14.32 2.30 -4.20
C SER A 69 14.10 3.28 -5.36
N ARG A 70 14.13 2.78 -6.60
CA ARG A 70 13.90 3.56 -7.83
C ARG A 70 12.45 3.46 -8.35
N CYS A 71 11.60 2.77 -7.62
CA CYS A 71 10.19 2.59 -7.95
C CYS A 71 9.31 3.61 -7.24
N GLU A 72 8.16 3.90 -7.84
CA GLU A 72 7.04 4.55 -7.17
C GLU A 72 6.21 3.50 -6.43
N VAL A 73 5.57 3.89 -5.33
CA VAL A 73 4.60 3.03 -4.64
C VAL A 73 3.22 3.35 -5.19
N ASP A 74 2.62 2.36 -5.82
CA ASP A 74 1.33 2.49 -6.50
C ASP A 74 0.28 1.57 -5.89
N HIS A 75 -1.01 1.96 -6.01
CA HIS A 75 -2.14 1.13 -5.62
C HIS A 75 -2.34 0.00 -6.63
N THR A 76 -2.41 -1.24 -6.18
CA THR A 76 -2.66 -2.38 -7.08
C THR A 76 -4.07 -2.34 -7.66
N ILE A 77 -5.07 -2.14 -6.80
CA ILE A 77 -6.40 -1.70 -7.22
C ILE A 77 -6.40 -0.18 -7.12
N SER A 78 -6.69 0.53 -8.20
CA SER A 78 -6.56 1.97 -8.25
C SER A 78 -7.49 2.66 -7.23
N TRP A 79 -7.09 3.84 -6.78
CA TRP A 79 -7.89 4.65 -5.88
C TRP A 79 -9.27 4.98 -6.47
N GLU A 80 -9.34 5.24 -7.77
CA GLU A 80 -10.56 5.53 -8.49
C GLU A 80 -11.52 4.34 -8.51
N ASP A 81 -10.96 3.11 -8.50
CA ASP A 81 -11.73 1.86 -8.46
C ASP A 81 -12.03 1.38 -7.02
N GLY A 82 -11.82 2.22 -6.03
CA GLY A 82 -12.13 1.94 -4.64
C GLY A 82 -10.98 1.29 -3.84
N GLY A 83 -9.78 1.19 -4.39
CA GLY A 83 -8.62 0.65 -3.68
C GLY A 83 -8.20 1.52 -2.50
N ASP A 84 -7.89 0.88 -1.37
CA ASP A 84 -7.42 1.53 -0.15
C ASP A 84 -5.91 1.81 -0.19
N THR A 85 -5.47 2.83 0.56
CA THR A 85 -4.06 3.04 0.87
C THR A 85 -3.66 2.14 2.04
N ALA A 86 -3.32 0.90 1.72
CA ALA A 86 -3.00 -0.16 2.65
C ALA A 86 -1.85 -1.03 2.13
N LEU A 87 -1.11 -1.66 3.05
CA LEU A 87 0.00 -2.54 2.69
C LEU A 87 -0.40 -3.61 1.67
N GLU A 88 -1.58 -4.20 1.84
CA GLU A 88 -2.14 -5.23 0.95
C GLU A 88 -2.66 -4.70 -0.40
N ASN A 89 -2.64 -3.40 -0.62
CA ASN A 89 -3.03 -2.78 -1.90
C ASN A 89 -1.95 -1.87 -2.49
N LEU A 90 -0.73 -1.94 -1.99
CA LEU A 90 0.39 -1.13 -2.46
C LEU A 90 1.53 -2.01 -2.97
N ALA A 91 2.14 -1.64 -4.09
CA ALA A 91 3.30 -2.32 -4.64
C ALA A 91 4.28 -1.32 -5.28
N PRO A 92 5.60 -1.58 -5.24
CA PRO A 92 6.56 -0.76 -5.95
C PRO A 92 6.54 -1.09 -7.44
N LEU A 93 6.32 -0.09 -8.27
CA LEU A 93 6.37 -0.19 -9.73
C LEU A 93 7.38 0.81 -10.29
N CYS A 94 8.23 0.38 -11.21
CA CYS A 94 9.05 1.31 -11.97
C CYS A 94 8.16 2.13 -12.92
N LYS A 95 8.66 3.26 -13.39
CA LYS A 95 7.91 4.17 -14.27
C LYS A 95 7.29 3.47 -15.47
N GLY A 96 8.01 2.52 -16.08
CA GLY A 96 7.50 1.75 -17.22
C GLY A 96 6.29 0.88 -16.85
N HIS A 97 6.39 0.10 -15.77
CA HIS A 97 5.29 -0.77 -15.33
C HIS A 97 4.11 0.03 -14.75
N HIS A 98 4.37 1.16 -14.10
CA HIS A 98 3.32 2.09 -13.70
C HIS A 98 2.52 2.59 -14.92
N GLN A 99 3.20 2.99 -16.00
CA GLN A 99 2.53 3.40 -17.24
C GLN A 99 1.77 2.26 -17.93
N VAL A 100 2.36 1.07 -17.98
CA VAL A 100 1.71 -0.12 -18.56
C VAL A 100 0.41 -0.44 -17.82
N LYS A 101 0.41 -0.36 -16.50
CA LYS A 101 -0.80 -0.56 -15.70
C LYS A 101 -1.85 0.51 -16.00
N HIS A 102 -1.48 1.79 -16.02
CA HIS A 102 -2.45 2.88 -16.17
C HIS A 102 -2.94 3.11 -17.61
N HIS A 103 -2.13 2.79 -18.60
CA HIS A 103 -2.43 3.08 -20.02
C HIS A 103 -2.46 1.85 -20.91
N GLY A 104 -1.99 0.71 -20.44
CA GLY A 104 -1.85 -0.49 -21.24
C GLY A 104 -3.00 -1.50 -21.13
N GLY A 105 -4.05 -1.20 -20.40
CA GLY A 105 -5.18 -2.11 -20.18
C GLY A 105 -4.83 -3.35 -19.34
N TRP A 106 -3.75 -3.29 -18.59
CA TRP A 106 -3.35 -4.34 -17.65
C TRP A 106 -4.01 -4.13 -16.29
N HIS A 107 -4.40 -5.24 -15.67
CA HIS A 107 -4.91 -5.25 -14.31
C HIS A 107 -3.88 -5.84 -13.35
N LEU A 108 -3.79 -5.25 -12.18
CA LEU A 108 -2.90 -5.66 -11.12
C LEU A 108 -3.68 -5.87 -9.84
N ARG A 109 -3.39 -6.94 -9.10
CA ARG A 109 -3.91 -7.15 -7.74
C ARG A 109 -2.87 -7.85 -6.88
N GLN A 110 -2.89 -7.62 -5.59
CA GLN A 110 -2.14 -8.46 -4.66
C GLN A 110 -2.85 -9.79 -4.44
N ILE A 111 -2.06 -10.83 -4.24
CA ILE A 111 -2.55 -12.15 -3.85
C ILE A 111 -2.70 -12.13 -2.33
N PRO A 112 -3.90 -12.41 -1.78
CA PRO A 112 -4.11 -12.41 -0.33
C PRO A 112 -3.14 -13.37 0.37
N ASP A 113 -2.70 -12.99 1.57
CA ASP A 113 -1.83 -13.79 2.45
C ASP A 113 -0.50 -14.25 1.84
N SER A 114 -0.06 -13.59 0.77
CA SER A 114 1.15 -13.96 0.02
C SER A 114 2.42 -13.22 0.45
N GLY A 115 2.30 -12.28 1.41
CA GLY A 115 3.43 -11.40 1.76
C GLY A 115 3.72 -10.31 0.74
N GLY A 116 2.80 -10.06 -0.20
CA GLY A 116 2.91 -8.98 -1.18
C GLY A 116 3.13 -9.43 -2.63
N ALA A 117 3.04 -10.72 -2.91
CA ALA A 117 3.00 -11.21 -4.29
C ALA A 117 1.82 -10.60 -5.05
N VAL A 118 2.01 -10.35 -6.33
CA VAL A 118 1.01 -9.73 -7.19
C VAL A 118 0.69 -10.59 -8.38
N GLU A 119 -0.53 -10.44 -8.88
CA GLU A 119 -0.97 -11.04 -10.14
C GLU A 119 -1.27 -9.93 -11.15
N TRP A 120 -0.60 -10.01 -12.29
CA TRP A 120 -0.88 -9.19 -13.46
C TRP A 120 -1.77 -9.94 -14.44
N THR A 121 -2.80 -9.29 -14.93
CA THR A 121 -3.65 -9.81 -15.99
C THR A 121 -3.49 -8.93 -17.23
N SER A 122 -3.05 -9.52 -18.34
CA SER A 122 -2.89 -8.81 -19.61
C SER A 122 -4.25 -8.48 -20.24
N PRO A 123 -4.32 -7.56 -21.22
CA PRO A 123 -5.54 -7.30 -21.99
C PRO A 123 -6.11 -8.54 -22.68
N ALA A 124 -5.26 -9.53 -22.99
CA ALA A 124 -5.67 -10.81 -23.56
C ALA A 124 -6.07 -11.87 -22.52
N GLY A 125 -6.13 -11.50 -21.23
CA GLY A 125 -6.52 -12.38 -20.13
C GLY A 125 -5.44 -13.33 -19.62
N ARG A 126 -4.19 -13.20 -20.06
CA ARG A 126 -3.08 -13.98 -19.53
C ARG A 126 -2.66 -13.47 -18.16
N ARG A 127 -2.35 -14.38 -17.25
CA ARG A 127 -1.96 -14.07 -15.87
C ARG A 127 -0.48 -14.33 -15.62
N TYR A 128 0.14 -13.46 -14.87
CA TYR A 128 1.54 -13.52 -14.48
C TYR A 128 1.65 -13.22 -12.99
N GLN A 129 2.31 -14.09 -12.24
CA GLN A 129 2.57 -13.87 -10.80
C GLN A 129 4.01 -13.40 -10.59
N VAL A 130 4.17 -12.44 -9.69
CA VAL A 130 5.46 -11.85 -9.31
C VAL A 130 5.59 -11.80 -7.79
#